data_ef5768a356fc6765bfcea93e818d2e17
#
_entry.id   ef5768a356fc6765bfcea93e818d2e17
#
_cell.length_a   1.000
_cell.length_b   1.000
_cell.length_c   1.000
_cell.angle_alpha   90.00
_cell.angle_beta   90.00
_cell.angle_gamma   90.00
#
_symmetry.space_group_name_H-M   'P 1'
#
loop_
_entity.id
_entity.type
_entity.pdbx_description
1 polymer ?
#
loop_
_entity_poly.entity_id
_entity_poly.type
_entity_poly.pdbx_seq_one_letter_code
_entity_poly.pdbx_strand_id
1 'polypeptide(L)'
;MANREVRKRPSERDAVFDPVFREDLIWFIKNDRKAAIRILELVEAVLADPFVGIGKPEPLRFEMSGTWSRRITQEHRLVYKVTDERFYFLQARYHYE
;
A
#
# COMPACT_ATOMS: atom_id res chain seq x y z
N MET A 1 14.12 -4.48 25.93
CA MET A 1 13.56 -4.47 25.63
C MET A 1 12.94 -5.19 24.97
N ALA A 2 12.40 -5.21 24.80
CA ALA A 2 11.59 -6.04 24.41
C ALA A 2 11.75 -6.77 23.27
N ASN A 3 11.18 -7.73 23.11
CA ASN A 3 11.25 -8.61 22.12
C ASN A 3 10.20 -8.41 21.17
N ARG A 4 10.10 -7.34 20.53
CA ARG A 4 9.08 -7.06 19.60
C ARG A 4 9.06 -7.95 18.45
N GLU A 5 10.21 -8.41 18.06
CA GLU A 5 10.28 -9.27 16.90
C GLU A 5 9.53 -10.55 17.08
N VAL A 6 9.32 -10.98 18.29
CA VAL A 6 8.62 -12.22 18.49
C VAL A 6 7.13 -12.08 18.61
N ARG A 7 6.63 -10.88 18.44
CA ARG A 7 5.22 -10.70 18.52
C ARG A 7 4.53 -10.87 17.21
N LYS A 8 5.25 -11.09 16.15
CA LYS A 8 4.65 -11.30 14.85
C LYS A 8 3.78 -12.55 14.88
N ARG A 9 2.58 -12.44 14.43
CA ARG A 9 1.67 -13.57 14.40
C ARG A 9 1.92 -14.41 13.18
N PRO A 10 1.63 -15.70 13.27
CA PRO A 10 1.84 -16.58 12.11
C PRO A 10 1.09 -16.13 10.87
N SER A 11 -0.06 -15.49 11.04
CA SER A 11 -0.86 -15.07 9.90
C SER A 11 -0.43 -13.75 9.31
N GLU A 12 0.48 -13.04 9.96
CA GLU A 12 0.89 -11.76 9.46
C GLU A 12 1.79 -11.92 8.25
N ARG A 13 1.58 -11.04 7.27
CA ARG A 13 2.41 -11.02 6.09
C ARG A 13 3.45 -9.94 6.22
N ASP A 14 4.58 -10.14 5.59
CA ASP A 14 5.62 -9.12 5.54
C ASP A 14 5.23 -8.06 4.54
N ALA A 15 5.62 -6.84 4.79
CA ALA A 15 5.38 -5.73 3.88
C ALA A 15 6.68 -5.37 3.16
N VAL A 16 6.60 -5.29 1.85
CA VAL A 16 7.74 -4.92 1.01
C VAL A 16 7.41 -3.61 0.32
N PHE A 17 8.28 -2.63 0.43
CA PHE A 17 8.08 -1.33 -0.18
C PHE A 17 9.03 -1.20 -1.36
N ASP A 18 8.46 -1.26 -2.55
CA ASP A 18 9.22 -1.18 -3.79
C ASP A 18 9.92 0.17 -3.89
N PRO A 19 11.10 0.24 -4.50
CA PRO A 19 11.78 1.52 -4.68
C PRO A 19 10.91 2.59 -5.34
N VAL A 20 10.10 2.21 -6.32
CA VAL A 20 9.21 3.18 -6.97
C VAL A 20 8.20 3.74 -5.97
N PHE A 21 7.64 2.88 -5.13
CA PHE A 21 6.71 3.35 -4.10
C PHE A 21 7.40 4.34 -3.16
N ARG A 22 8.64 4.02 -2.75
CA ARG A 22 9.36 4.90 -1.81
C ARG A 22 9.66 6.25 -2.45
N GLU A 23 10.05 6.26 -3.72
CA GLU A 23 10.28 7.50 -4.44
C GLU A 23 9.01 8.32 -4.53
N ASP A 24 7.89 7.65 -4.83
CA ASP A 24 6.60 8.32 -4.92
C ASP A 24 6.23 8.95 -3.57
N LEU A 25 6.41 8.22 -2.49
CA LEU A 25 6.08 8.73 -1.16
C LEU A 25 6.91 9.97 -0.83
N ILE A 26 8.20 9.93 -1.15
CA ILE A 26 9.07 11.08 -0.94
C ILE A 26 8.57 12.28 -1.74
N TRP A 27 8.15 12.04 -2.99
CA TRP A 27 7.62 13.12 -3.81
C TRP A 27 6.40 13.77 -3.15
N PHE A 28 5.49 12.96 -2.60
CA PHE A 28 4.31 13.50 -1.91
C PHE A 28 4.71 14.25 -0.64
N ILE A 29 5.67 13.75 0.10
CA ILE A 29 6.12 14.44 1.30
C ILE A 29 6.59 15.85 0.95
N LYS A 30 7.26 16.00 -0.18
CA LYS A 30 7.79 17.28 -0.59
C LYS A 30 6.75 18.18 -1.25
N ASN A 31 5.76 17.61 -1.88
CA ASN A 31 4.83 18.37 -2.71
C ASN A 31 3.39 18.39 -2.22
N ASP A 32 2.98 17.43 -1.40
CA ASP A 32 1.60 17.34 -0.93
C ASP A 32 1.56 16.50 0.34
N ARG A 33 1.81 17.14 1.45
CA ARG A 33 1.91 16.42 2.73
C ARG A 33 0.64 15.70 3.11
N LYS A 34 -0.52 16.27 2.80
CA LYS A 34 -1.76 15.62 3.15
C LYS A 34 -1.89 14.29 2.42
N ALA A 35 -1.50 14.26 1.16
CA ALA A 35 -1.54 13.02 0.41
C ALA A 35 -0.53 12.02 0.94
N ALA A 36 0.63 12.49 1.38
CA ALA A 36 1.63 11.59 1.97
C ALA A 36 1.07 10.91 3.22
N ILE A 37 0.40 11.68 4.07
CA ILE A 37 -0.22 11.11 5.26
C ILE A 37 -1.30 10.11 4.88
N ARG A 38 -2.10 10.46 3.88
CA ARG A 38 -3.13 9.56 3.40
C ARG A 38 -2.55 8.23 2.90
N ILE A 39 -1.41 8.31 2.20
CA ILE A 39 -0.75 7.10 1.70
C ILE A 39 -0.38 6.19 2.87
N LEU A 40 0.17 6.76 3.93
CA LEU A 40 0.55 5.95 5.08
C LEU A 40 -0.66 5.37 5.79
N GLU A 41 -1.76 6.12 5.85
CA GLU A 41 -3.01 5.59 6.39
C GLU A 41 -3.52 4.44 5.55
N LEU A 42 -3.40 4.55 4.24
CA LEU A 42 -3.84 3.47 3.35
C LEU A 42 -2.95 2.24 3.50
N VAL A 43 -1.65 2.44 3.68
CA VAL A 43 -0.75 1.31 3.93
C VAL A 43 -1.20 0.57 5.18
N GLU A 44 -1.49 1.30 6.26
CA GLU A 44 -1.96 0.66 7.48
C GLU A 44 -3.27 -0.09 7.26
N ALA A 45 -4.16 0.51 6.48
CA ALA A 45 -5.44 -0.13 6.19
C ALA A 45 -5.26 -1.42 5.38
N VAL A 46 -4.33 -1.43 4.43
CA VAL A 46 -4.04 -2.65 3.66
C VAL A 46 -3.48 -3.73 4.58
N LEU A 47 -2.61 -3.35 5.50
CA LEU A 47 -2.04 -4.34 6.42
C LEU A 47 -3.11 -4.94 7.31
N ALA A 48 -4.15 -4.17 7.63
CA ALA A 48 -5.24 -4.66 8.45
C ALA A 48 -6.16 -5.58 7.64
N ASP A 49 -6.49 -5.18 6.41
CA ASP A 49 -7.34 -6.00 5.53
C ASP A 49 -7.11 -5.55 4.10
N PRO A 50 -6.47 -6.37 3.29
CA PRO A 50 -6.09 -5.95 1.94
C PRO A 50 -7.27 -5.79 0.97
N PHE A 51 -8.44 -6.29 1.32
CA PHE A 51 -9.55 -6.32 0.37
C PHE A 51 -10.71 -5.42 0.73
N VAL A 52 -10.76 -4.94 1.96
CA VAL A 52 -11.87 -4.13 2.46
C VAL A 52 -11.32 -2.97 3.25
N GLY A 53 -11.92 -1.81 3.12
CA GLY A 53 -11.53 -0.66 3.92
C GLY A 53 -11.53 0.62 3.16
N ILE A 54 -10.85 1.63 3.70
CA ILE A 54 -10.87 2.97 3.12
C ILE A 54 -10.16 2.99 1.78
N GLY A 55 -10.48 3.97 0.96
CA GLY A 55 -9.81 4.17 -0.32
C GLY A 55 -10.38 3.34 -1.45
N LYS A 56 -11.52 2.69 -1.25
CA LYS A 56 -12.18 1.90 -2.29
C LYS A 56 -11.25 0.87 -2.92
N PRO A 57 -10.86 -0.16 -2.17
CA PRO A 57 -9.98 -1.19 -2.74
C PRO A 57 -10.62 -1.85 -3.95
N GLU A 58 -9.87 -1.95 -5.02
CA GLU A 58 -10.32 -2.55 -6.26
C GLU A 58 -9.25 -3.43 -6.86
N PRO A 59 -9.62 -4.62 -7.35
CA PRO A 59 -8.63 -5.44 -8.07
C PRO A 59 -8.35 -4.83 -9.43
N LEU A 60 -7.12 -4.96 -9.90
CA LEU A 60 -6.73 -4.45 -11.21
C LEU A 60 -6.84 -5.59 -12.21
N ARG A 61 -7.77 -5.41 -13.17
CA ARG A 61 -8.14 -6.48 -14.07
C ARG A 61 -7.08 -6.95 -15.03
N PHE A 62 -6.34 -6.01 -15.55
CA PHE A 62 -5.41 -6.34 -16.60
C PHE A 62 -3.98 -6.43 -16.12
N GLU A 63 -3.81 -6.50 -14.80
CA GLU A 63 -2.49 -6.60 -14.21
C GLU A 63 -2.27 -7.98 -13.66
N MET A 64 -1.12 -8.18 -13.03
CA MET A 64 -0.84 -9.45 -12.43
C MET A 64 -1.89 -9.80 -11.40
N SER A 65 -2.16 -11.09 -11.30
CA SER A 65 -3.07 -11.60 -10.31
C SER A 65 -2.68 -11.11 -8.91
N GLY A 66 -3.65 -10.74 -8.13
CA GLY A 66 -3.41 -10.28 -6.78
C GLY A 66 -3.05 -8.81 -6.64
N THR A 67 -3.11 -8.07 -7.74
CA THR A 67 -2.80 -6.64 -7.71
C THR A 67 -4.07 -5.83 -7.51
N TRP A 68 -3.99 -4.87 -6.59
CA TRP A 68 -5.12 -4.06 -6.17
C TRP A 68 -4.73 -2.60 -6.12
N SER A 69 -5.72 -1.72 -6.07
CA SER A 69 -5.45 -0.30 -5.86
C SER A 69 -6.41 0.29 -4.86
N ARG A 70 -5.95 1.35 -4.20
CA ARG A 70 -6.81 2.18 -3.34
C ARG A 70 -6.60 3.64 -3.70
N ARG A 71 -7.63 4.41 -3.61
CA ARG A 71 -7.60 5.81 -4.00
C ARG A 71 -6.89 6.66 -2.96
N ILE A 72 -5.88 7.41 -3.38
CA ILE A 72 -5.20 8.38 -2.54
C ILE A 72 -5.88 9.73 -2.72
N THR A 73 -5.91 10.22 -3.95
CA THR A 73 -6.62 11.44 -4.33
C THR A 73 -7.38 11.12 -5.61
N GLN A 74 -7.97 12.12 -6.22
CA GLN A 74 -8.68 11.90 -7.45
C GLN A 74 -7.76 11.41 -8.56
N GLU A 75 -6.51 11.84 -8.56
CA GLU A 75 -5.56 11.47 -9.59
C GLU A 75 -4.65 10.31 -9.25
N HIS A 76 -4.47 10.03 -7.98
CA HIS A 76 -3.42 9.11 -7.57
C HIS A 76 -3.97 7.91 -6.81
N ARG A 77 -3.37 6.76 -7.05
CA ARG A 77 -3.76 5.53 -6.37
C ARG A 77 -2.56 4.81 -5.82
N LEU A 78 -2.76 4.19 -4.68
CA LEU A 78 -1.80 3.26 -4.11
C LEU A 78 -2.02 1.92 -4.80
N VAL A 79 -0.99 1.38 -5.43
CA VAL A 79 -1.07 0.08 -6.10
C VAL A 79 -0.27 -0.91 -5.28
N TYR A 80 -0.89 -2.04 -4.97
CA TYR A 80 -0.23 -3.04 -4.14
C TYR A 80 -0.60 -4.45 -4.60
N LYS A 81 0.25 -5.40 -4.27
CA LYS A 81 0.02 -6.79 -4.61
C LYS A 81 -0.03 -7.61 -3.33
N VAL A 82 -0.94 -8.56 -3.28
CA VAL A 82 -1.13 -9.41 -2.11
C VAL A 82 -0.80 -10.84 -2.48
N THR A 83 0.07 -11.47 -1.70
CA THR A 83 0.33 -12.89 -1.83
C THR A 83 0.06 -13.53 -0.47
N ASP A 84 0.19 -14.83 -0.38
CA ASP A 84 -0.03 -15.52 0.89
C ASP A 84 0.94 -15.07 1.96
N GLU A 85 2.12 -14.61 1.56
CA GLU A 85 3.16 -14.29 2.53
C GLU A 85 3.52 -12.82 2.63
N ARG A 86 3.17 -12.01 1.64
CA ARG A 86 3.64 -10.64 1.60
C ARG A 86 2.65 -9.68 0.99
N PHE A 87 2.80 -8.43 1.41
CA PHE A 87 2.19 -7.31 0.71
C PHE A 87 3.32 -6.60 0.00
N TYR A 88 3.11 -6.28 -1.27
CA TYR A 88 4.08 -5.49 -2.03
C TYR A 88 3.45 -4.16 -2.35
N PHE A 89 4.00 -3.07 -1.84
CA PHE A 89 3.53 -1.73 -2.18
C PHE A 89 4.34 -1.24 -3.36
N LEU A 90 3.70 -1.10 -4.51
CA LEU A 90 4.38 -0.96 -5.78
C LEU A 90 4.55 0.47 -6.23
N GLN A 91 3.52 1.28 -6.10
CA GLN A 91 3.60 2.67 -6.49
C GLN A 91 2.47 3.45 -5.85
N ALA A 92 2.59 4.78 -5.82
CA ALA A 92 1.60 5.62 -5.18
C ALA A 92 1.29 6.88 -5.97
N ARG A 93 1.91 7.09 -7.13
CA ARG A 93 1.73 8.29 -7.87
C ARG A 93 1.02 7.95 -9.16
N TYR A 94 0.02 8.76 -9.53
CA TYR A 94 -0.86 8.54 -10.66
C TYR A 94 -1.72 7.31 -10.44
N HIS A 95 -2.68 7.10 -11.28
CA HIS A 95 -3.45 5.90 -11.19
C HIS A 95 -3.11 5.04 -12.39
N TYR A 96 -3.54 3.83 -12.26
CA TYR A 96 -3.19 2.84 -13.19
C TYR A 96 -4.34 2.60 -14.10
N GLU A 97 -4.11 2.41 -15.32
CA GLU A 97 -5.21 2.13 -16.22
C GLU A 97 -5.19 0.77 -16.81
#